data_b4d76d19b15ef672543296b679ec1114
#
_entry.id   b4d76d19b15ef672543296b679ec1114
#
_cell.length_a   1.000
_cell.length_b   1.000
_cell.length_c   1.000
_cell.angle_alpha   90.00
_cell.angle_beta   90.00
_cell.angle_gamma   90.00
#
_symmetry.space_group_name_H-M   'P 1'
#
loop_
_entity.id
_entity.type
_entity.pdbx_description
1 polymer ?
#
loop_
_entity_poly.entity_id
_entity_poly.type
_entity_poly.pdbx_seq_one_letter_code
_entity_poly.pdbx_strand_id
1 'polypeptide(L)'
;GFDGINNFPTVGVIDGKFRRTLEETGMGFYKEVEMIQEAHQMDLFTMVYVFNPNESEAMATAGADVVIAHMNTTVGGTIGADSAFGLDEAVPLVQDICDAATSVNPNVICLSHGGPIATAKEAHYITQRTGCVGFVGASSIERFACEASMPSITRSFKDPNYTVTS
;
A
#
# COMPACT_ATOMS: atom_id res chain seq x y z
N GLY A 1 0.82 -19.93 15.23
CA GLY A 1 0.30 -19.44 13.96
C GLY A 1 0.57 -17.96 13.77
N PHE A 2 0.08 -17.41 12.70
CA PHE A 2 0.09 -15.96 12.49
C PHE A 2 -1.18 -15.36 13.11
N ASP A 3 -1.09 -14.11 13.58
CA ASP A 3 -2.22 -13.40 14.18
C ASP A 3 -3.07 -12.68 13.11
N GLY A 4 -2.55 -12.54 11.88
CA GLY A 4 -3.23 -11.93 10.77
C GLY A 4 -2.59 -12.21 9.42
N ILE A 5 -3.26 -11.79 8.35
CA ILE A 5 -2.79 -11.95 6.97
C ILE A 5 -3.02 -10.67 6.15
N ASN A 6 -2.30 -10.56 5.03
CA ASN A 6 -2.59 -9.61 3.97
C ASN A 6 -2.53 -10.30 2.58
N ASN A 7 -3.03 -9.61 1.56
CA ASN A 7 -3.06 -10.09 0.18
C ASN A 7 -1.85 -9.65 -0.66
N PHE A 8 -0.72 -9.28 -0.06
CA PHE A 8 0.46 -8.91 -0.82
C PHE A 8 1.48 -10.07 -0.87
N PRO A 9 2.00 -10.45 -2.05
CA PRO A 9 1.80 -9.86 -3.37
C PRO A 9 0.39 -10.10 -3.94
N THR A 10 -0.17 -9.10 -4.61
CA THR A 10 -1.55 -9.10 -5.13
C THR A 10 -1.59 -8.94 -6.64
N VAL A 11 -2.56 -9.57 -7.29
CA VAL A 11 -2.85 -9.33 -8.71
C VAL A 11 -3.44 -7.94 -8.97
N GLY A 12 -3.83 -7.21 -7.91
CA GLY A 12 -4.30 -5.83 -7.99
C GLY A 12 -3.29 -4.87 -8.62
N VAL A 13 -1.98 -5.14 -8.50
CA VAL A 13 -0.92 -4.34 -9.15
C VAL A 13 -0.83 -4.55 -10.66
N ILE A 14 -1.54 -5.54 -11.20
CA ILE A 14 -1.49 -5.92 -12.61
C ILE A 14 -2.72 -5.37 -13.32
N ASP A 15 -2.55 -4.78 -14.49
CA ASP A 15 -3.63 -4.25 -15.30
C ASP A 15 -3.67 -4.84 -16.74
N GLY A 16 -4.57 -4.32 -17.55
CA GLY A 16 -4.66 -4.59 -18.99
C GLY A 16 -4.92 -6.05 -19.35
N LYS A 17 -4.23 -6.53 -20.41
CA LYS A 17 -4.44 -7.87 -20.96
C LYS A 17 -4.00 -8.96 -19.98
N PHE A 18 -2.92 -8.75 -19.28
CA PHE A 18 -2.40 -9.77 -18.38
C PHE A 18 -3.31 -9.95 -17.16
N ARG A 19 -3.85 -8.86 -16.60
CA ARG A 19 -4.86 -8.95 -15.54
C ARG A 19 -6.06 -9.80 -16.00
N ARG A 20 -6.60 -9.54 -17.21
CA ARG A 20 -7.71 -10.33 -17.74
C ARG A 20 -7.39 -11.81 -17.87
N THR A 21 -6.19 -12.13 -18.36
CA THR A 21 -5.76 -13.53 -18.47
C THR A 21 -5.71 -14.21 -17.10
N LEU A 22 -5.25 -13.54 -16.06
CA LEU A 22 -5.24 -14.06 -14.69
C LEU A 22 -6.67 -14.31 -14.17
N GLU A 23 -7.60 -13.38 -14.42
CA GLU A 23 -9.01 -13.56 -14.05
C GLU A 23 -9.65 -14.77 -14.77
N GLU A 24 -9.38 -14.92 -16.07
CA GLU A 24 -9.90 -16.01 -16.89
C GLU A 24 -9.31 -17.40 -16.55
N THR A 25 -8.09 -17.43 -16.03
CA THR A 25 -7.35 -18.66 -15.71
C THR A 25 -7.43 -19.08 -14.24
N GLY A 26 -8.27 -18.46 -13.45
CA GLY A 26 -8.48 -18.81 -12.04
C GLY A 26 -7.43 -18.28 -11.08
N MET A 27 -6.66 -17.26 -11.50
CA MET A 27 -5.65 -16.56 -10.69
C MET A 27 -6.02 -15.08 -10.49
N GLY A 28 -7.30 -14.77 -10.49
CA GLY A 28 -7.81 -13.42 -10.39
C GLY A 28 -7.91 -12.91 -8.95
N PHE A 29 -8.21 -11.62 -8.82
CA PHE A 29 -8.37 -10.93 -7.53
C PHE A 29 -9.44 -11.56 -6.63
N TYR A 30 -10.46 -12.18 -7.23
CA TYR A 30 -11.50 -12.89 -6.49
C TYR A 30 -10.95 -14.00 -5.58
N LYS A 31 -9.79 -14.61 -5.91
CA LYS A 31 -9.13 -15.59 -5.05
C LYS A 31 -8.57 -14.97 -3.78
N GLU A 32 -8.11 -13.73 -3.87
CA GLU A 32 -7.69 -12.97 -2.70
C GLU A 32 -8.89 -12.62 -1.81
N VAL A 33 -10.04 -12.28 -2.41
CA VAL A 33 -11.29 -12.05 -1.68
C VAL A 33 -11.75 -13.32 -0.95
N GLU A 34 -11.74 -14.48 -1.61
CA GLU A 34 -12.03 -15.78 -0.98
C GLU A 34 -11.09 -16.05 0.20
N MET A 35 -9.78 -15.82 0.03
CA MET A 35 -8.78 -16.00 1.09
C MET A 35 -9.06 -15.10 2.32
N ILE A 36 -9.43 -13.83 2.10
CA ILE A 36 -9.78 -12.91 3.19
C ILE A 36 -11.04 -13.36 3.91
N GLN A 37 -12.03 -13.83 3.17
CA GLN A 37 -13.27 -14.37 3.76
C GLN A 37 -12.99 -15.58 4.67
N GLU A 38 -12.14 -16.51 4.23
CA GLU A 38 -11.73 -17.65 5.03
C GLU A 38 -10.94 -17.22 6.27
N ALA A 39 -10.00 -16.29 6.12
CA ALA A 39 -9.23 -15.74 7.24
C ALA A 39 -10.11 -15.06 8.30
N HIS A 40 -11.08 -14.27 7.86
CA HIS A 40 -12.05 -13.63 8.74
C HIS A 40 -12.88 -14.68 9.51
N GLN A 41 -13.33 -15.77 8.85
CA GLN A 41 -14.03 -16.86 9.51
C GLN A 41 -13.17 -17.61 10.54
N MET A 42 -11.83 -17.56 10.39
CA MET A 42 -10.87 -18.11 11.33
C MET A 42 -10.48 -17.15 12.46
N ASP A 43 -11.13 -16.00 12.56
CA ASP A 43 -10.83 -14.93 13.54
C ASP A 43 -9.39 -14.41 13.43
N LEU A 44 -8.84 -14.36 12.20
CA LEU A 44 -7.55 -13.76 11.92
C LEU A 44 -7.72 -12.28 11.53
N PHE A 45 -6.80 -11.43 12.01
CA PHE A 45 -6.74 -10.03 11.58
C PHE A 45 -6.40 -9.93 10.10
N THR A 46 -7.19 -9.14 9.36
CA THR A 46 -7.07 -9.03 7.90
C THR A 46 -6.77 -7.60 7.46
N MET A 47 -5.70 -7.43 6.67
CA MET A 47 -5.27 -6.16 6.14
C MET A 47 -5.05 -6.27 4.62
N VAL A 48 -5.83 -5.55 3.82
CA VAL A 48 -5.89 -5.77 2.38
C VAL A 48 -5.48 -4.55 1.56
N TYR A 49 -4.70 -4.78 0.51
CA TYR A 49 -4.41 -3.80 -0.52
C TYR A 49 -5.47 -3.84 -1.62
N VAL A 50 -5.98 -2.67 -1.97
CA VAL A 50 -6.98 -2.47 -3.03
C VAL A 50 -6.61 -1.27 -3.89
N PHE A 51 -6.99 -1.29 -5.17
CA PHE A 51 -6.57 -0.33 -6.18
C PHE A 51 -7.73 0.48 -6.76
N ASN A 52 -8.95 0.10 -6.42
CA ASN A 52 -10.18 0.76 -6.88
C ASN A 52 -11.35 0.49 -5.92
N PRO A 53 -12.46 1.26 -6.04
CA PRO A 53 -13.63 1.10 -5.18
C PRO A 53 -14.28 -0.29 -5.23
N ASN A 54 -14.30 -0.96 -6.39
CA ASN A 54 -14.91 -2.29 -6.50
C ASN A 54 -14.14 -3.35 -5.70
N GLU A 55 -12.81 -3.30 -5.74
CA GLU A 55 -11.96 -4.17 -4.94
C GLU A 55 -12.13 -3.87 -3.44
N SER A 56 -12.27 -2.59 -3.08
CA SER A 56 -12.51 -2.14 -1.72
C SER A 56 -13.82 -2.69 -1.15
N GLU A 57 -14.91 -2.55 -1.91
CA GLU A 57 -16.22 -3.08 -1.55
C GLU A 57 -16.18 -4.61 -1.39
N ALA A 58 -15.54 -5.33 -2.33
CA ALA A 58 -15.43 -6.77 -2.29
C ALA A 58 -14.67 -7.26 -1.05
N MET A 59 -13.53 -6.62 -0.72
CA MET A 59 -12.73 -6.97 0.44
C MET A 59 -13.42 -6.62 1.76
N ALA A 60 -14.10 -5.47 1.86
CA ALA A 60 -14.90 -5.12 3.03
C ALA A 60 -16.07 -6.08 3.23
N THR A 61 -16.72 -6.54 2.13
CA THR A 61 -17.77 -7.57 2.17
C THR A 61 -17.23 -8.91 2.65
N ALA A 62 -16.00 -9.26 2.27
CA ALA A 62 -15.33 -10.48 2.75
C ALA A 62 -14.93 -10.43 4.23
N GLY A 63 -15.05 -9.28 4.89
CA GLY A 63 -14.77 -9.10 6.31
C GLY A 63 -13.38 -8.53 6.62
N ALA A 64 -12.77 -7.78 5.67
CA ALA A 64 -11.51 -7.11 5.93
C ALA A 64 -11.60 -6.11 7.09
N ASP A 65 -10.64 -6.19 8.04
CA ASP A 65 -10.54 -5.26 9.17
C ASP A 65 -9.90 -3.94 8.75
N VAL A 66 -8.93 -4.02 7.84
CA VAL A 66 -8.18 -2.86 7.31
C VAL A 66 -8.17 -2.90 5.80
N VAL A 67 -8.58 -1.80 5.17
CA VAL A 67 -8.46 -1.57 3.73
C VAL A 67 -7.38 -0.52 3.47
N ILE A 68 -6.43 -0.85 2.60
CA ILE A 68 -5.30 0.01 2.22
C ILE A 68 -5.49 0.45 0.77
N ALA A 69 -5.80 1.74 0.58
CA ALA A 69 -5.87 2.36 -0.73
C ALA A 69 -4.45 2.45 -1.33
N HIS A 70 -4.17 1.59 -2.30
CA HIS A 70 -2.84 1.46 -2.91
C HIS A 70 -2.72 2.33 -4.17
N MET A 71 -1.88 3.38 -4.09
CA MET A 71 -1.68 4.37 -5.15
C MET A 71 -0.51 4.01 -6.09
N ASN A 72 -0.35 2.72 -6.39
CA ASN A 72 0.76 2.17 -7.17
C ASN A 72 2.13 2.20 -6.46
N THR A 73 3.18 1.85 -7.20
CA THR A 73 4.55 1.81 -6.66
C THR A 73 5.03 3.18 -6.21
N THR A 74 5.65 3.23 -5.03
CA THR A 74 6.15 4.48 -4.42
C THR A 74 7.18 5.15 -5.33
N VAL A 75 6.99 6.44 -5.59
CA VAL A 75 7.94 7.27 -6.36
C VAL A 75 9.18 7.63 -5.55
N GLY A 76 10.22 8.09 -6.24
CA GLY A 76 11.45 8.61 -5.62
C GLY A 76 12.45 7.54 -5.17
N GLY A 77 13.61 8.00 -4.68
CA GLY A 77 14.76 7.15 -4.42
C GLY A 77 15.48 6.73 -5.71
N THR A 78 16.36 5.72 -5.63
CA THR A 78 17.19 5.29 -6.77
C THR A 78 16.48 4.36 -7.75
N ILE A 79 15.39 3.71 -7.33
CA ILE A 79 14.61 2.73 -8.13
C ILE A 79 13.10 2.94 -8.04
N GLY A 80 12.66 4.11 -7.59
CA GLY A 80 11.23 4.45 -7.56
C GLY A 80 10.63 4.63 -8.95
N ALA A 81 9.30 4.60 -9.04
CA ALA A 81 8.62 4.88 -10.30
C ALA A 81 8.87 6.33 -10.74
N ASP A 82 9.14 6.53 -12.02
CA ASP A 82 9.33 7.86 -12.62
C ASP A 82 7.99 8.55 -12.90
N SER A 83 6.92 7.79 -13.08
CA SER A 83 5.58 8.30 -13.34
C SER A 83 4.63 7.94 -12.22
N ALA A 84 4.07 8.96 -11.61
CA ALA A 84 2.89 8.85 -10.77
C ALA A 84 1.96 10.03 -11.08
N PHE A 85 0.69 9.82 -10.87
CA PHE A 85 -0.24 10.94 -10.80
C PHE A 85 0.05 11.78 -9.55
N GLY A 86 -0.42 13.02 -9.53
CA GLY A 86 -0.15 13.95 -8.42
C GLY A 86 -0.91 13.59 -7.13
N LEU A 87 -0.50 14.21 -6.02
CA LEU A 87 -1.20 14.05 -4.73
C LEU A 87 -2.66 14.51 -4.81
N ASP A 88 -2.94 15.59 -5.56
CA ASP A 88 -4.31 16.08 -5.72
C ASP A 88 -5.20 15.11 -6.50
N GLU A 89 -4.61 14.33 -7.41
CA GLU A 89 -5.30 13.26 -8.14
C GLU A 89 -5.48 12.00 -7.26
N ALA A 90 -4.59 11.77 -6.30
CA ALA A 90 -4.70 10.68 -5.35
C ALA A 90 -5.87 10.87 -4.36
N VAL A 91 -6.16 12.12 -3.95
CA VAL A 91 -7.19 12.43 -2.95
C VAL A 91 -8.55 11.84 -3.32
N PRO A 92 -9.16 12.11 -4.50
CA PRO A 92 -10.46 11.55 -4.84
C PRO A 92 -10.43 10.01 -4.89
N LEU A 93 -9.37 9.39 -5.43
CA LEU A 93 -9.29 7.94 -5.52
C LEU A 93 -9.20 7.28 -4.14
N VAL A 94 -8.38 7.82 -3.22
CA VAL A 94 -8.32 7.35 -1.83
C VAL A 94 -9.68 7.52 -1.15
N GLN A 95 -10.36 8.65 -1.37
CA GLN A 95 -11.70 8.89 -0.80
C GLN A 95 -12.71 7.88 -1.33
N ASP A 96 -12.78 7.66 -2.65
CA ASP A 96 -13.71 6.72 -3.27
C ASP A 96 -13.49 5.28 -2.74
N ILE A 97 -12.24 4.88 -2.55
CA ILE A 97 -11.88 3.58 -1.96
C ILE A 97 -12.35 3.50 -0.50
N CYS A 98 -12.12 4.54 0.30
CA CYS A 98 -12.58 4.58 1.70
C CYS A 98 -14.11 4.55 1.78
N ASP A 99 -14.80 5.32 0.94
CA ASP A 99 -16.26 5.37 0.92
C ASP A 99 -16.87 4.00 0.54
N ALA A 100 -16.28 3.33 -0.45
CA ALA A 100 -16.70 1.99 -0.84
C ALA A 100 -16.59 0.98 0.32
N ALA A 101 -15.46 0.97 1.04
CA ALA A 101 -15.25 0.10 2.18
C ALA A 101 -16.21 0.42 3.33
N THR A 102 -16.32 1.70 3.72
CA THR A 102 -17.13 2.14 4.86
C THR A 102 -18.63 2.04 4.61
N SER A 103 -19.07 2.07 3.35
CA SER A 103 -20.49 1.81 2.99
C SER A 103 -20.92 0.38 3.32
N VAL A 104 -19.99 -0.57 3.27
CA VAL A 104 -20.21 -1.99 3.60
C VAL A 104 -19.96 -2.26 5.08
N ASN A 105 -18.82 -1.80 5.59
CA ASN A 105 -18.43 -1.98 6.98
C ASN A 105 -18.02 -0.63 7.59
N PRO A 106 -18.89 0.03 8.36
CA PRO A 106 -18.59 1.33 8.98
C PRO A 106 -17.42 1.30 9.98
N ASN A 107 -16.99 0.12 10.42
CA ASN A 107 -15.90 -0.05 11.37
C ASN A 107 -14.54 -0.38 10.69
N VAL A 108 -14.51 -0.53 9.37
CA VAL A 108 -13.27 -0.80 8.65
C VAL A 108 -12.27 0.35 8.80
N ILE A 109 -11.02 0.00 9.02
CA ILE A 109 -9.94 0.99 9.10
C ILE A 109 -9.40 1.25 7.70
N CYS A 110 -9.47 2.49 7.23
CA CYS A 110 -8.92 2.88 5.93
C CYS A 110 -7.53 3.50 6.09
N LEU A 111 -6.55 2.96 5.37
CA LEU A 111 -5.17 3.47 5.30
C LEU A 111 -4.79 3.77 3.85
N SER A 112 -3.75 4.57 3.64
CA SER A 112 -3.19 4.85 2.31
C SER A 112 -1.80 4.25 2.15
N HIS A 113 -1.37 4.02 0.90
CA HIS A 113 -0.05 3.48 0.58
C HIS A 113 0.40 3.83 -0.84
N GLY A 114 1.70 4.12 -0.99
CA GLY A 114 2.40 4.10 -2.28
C GLY A 114 2.10 5.27 -3.21
N GLY A 115 2.53 5.14 -4.47
CA GLY A 115 2.44 6.17 -5.48
C GLY A 115 3.09 7.49 -5.07
N PRO A 116 2.38 8.61 -5.17
CA PRO A 116 2.89 9.92 -4.78
C PRO A 116 3.02 10.11 -3.26
N ILE A 117 2.55 9.15 -2.46
CA ILE A 117 2.60 9.21 -1.00
C ILE A 117 3.91 8.57 -0.54
N ALA A 118 5.02 9.31 -0.59
CA ALA A 118 6.37 8.82 -0.33
C ALA A 118 6.97 9.32 0.99
N THR A 119 6.42 10.38 1.56
CA THR A 119 6.90 11.02 2.78
C THR A 119 5.79 11.21 3.81
N ALA A 120 6.17 11.45 5.07
CA ALA A 120 5.20 11.76 6.14
C ALA A 120 4.34 12.99 5.83
N LYS A 121 4.90 14.00 5.12
CA LYS A 121 4.15 15.20 4.71
C LYS A 121 3.04 14.86 3.73
N GLU A 122 3.31 13.99 2.76
CA GLU A 122 2.34 13.56 1.76
C GLU A 122 1.28 12.63 2.38
N ALA A 123 1.68 11.72 3.26
CA ALA A 123 0.75 10.92 4.03
C ALA A 123 -0.22 11.78 4.86
N HIS A 124 0.31 12.81 5.52
CA HIS A 124 -0.51 13.78 6.27
C HIS A 124 -1.45 14.59 5.35
N TYR A 125 -0.97 14.95 4.16
CA TYR A 125 -1.81 15.63 3.16
C TYR A 125 -3.04 14.82 2.78
N ILE A 126 -2.89 13.50 2.58
CA ILE A 126 -3.99 12.58 2.26
C ILE A 126 -4.92 12.42 3.46
N THR A 127 -4.41 12.14 4.65
CA THR A 127 -5.25 11.91 5.85
C THR A 127 -6.08 13.14 6.25
N GLN A 128 -5.61 14.35 5.94
CA GLN A 128 -6.39 15.57 6.19
C GLN A 128 -7.52 15.81 5.18
N ARG A 129 -7.55 15.12 4.04
CA ARG A 129 -8.46 15.38 2.91
C ARG A 129 -9.36 14.22 2.56
N THR A 130 -9.19 13.08 3.24
CA THR A 130 -9.94 11.86 2.98
C THR A 130 -10.38 11.20 4.28
N GLY A 131 -11.23 10.16 4.18
CA GLY A 131 -11.60 9.29 5.30
C GLY A 131 -10.49 8.34 5.76
N CYS A 132 -9.32 8.40 5.13
CA CYS A 132 -8.15 7.61 5.51
C CYS A 132 -7.57 8.11 6.84
N VAL A 133 -7.31 7.19 7.78
CA VAL A 133 -6.84 7.53 9.13
C VAL A 133 -5.35 7.33 9.34
N GLY A 134 -4.62 6.84 8.33
CA GLY A 134 -3.19 6.59 8.46
C GLY A 134 -2.52 6.14 7.16
N PHE A 135 -1.28 5.69 7.28
CA PHE A 135 -0.42 5.33 6.17
C PHE A 135 0.34 4.04 6.46
N VAL A 136 0.46 3.18 5.44
CA VAL A 136 1.33 2.01 5.47
C VAL A 136 2.61 2.34 4.71
N GLY A 137 3.75 2.30 5.39
CA GLY A 137 5.06 2.54 4.79
C GLY A 137 5.76 1.24 4.47
N ALA A 138 6.28 1.12 3.24
CA ALA A 138 7.24 0.09 2.82
C ALA A 138 8.49 0.79 2.28
N SER A 139 8.58 1.03 0.97
CA SER A 139 9.73 1.72 0.37
C SER A 139 10.09 3.06 1.02
N SER A 140 9.11 3.82 1.46
CA SER A 140 9.30 5.11 2.14
C SER A 140 10.02 4.98 3.50
N ILE A 141 9.94 3.84 4.16
CA ILE A 141 10.59 3.58 5.45
C ILE A 141 11.85 2.72 5.26
N GLU A 142 11.74 1.62 4.53
CA GLU A 142 12.80 0.63 4.40
C GLU A 142 13.87 1.06 3.39
N ARG A 143 13.45 1.30 2.14
CA ARG A 143 14.33 1.55 1.02
C ARG A 143 15.01 2.92 1.11
N PHE A 144 14.27 3.98 1.36
CA PHE A 144 14.81 5.34 1.39
C PHE A 144 15.85 5.51 2.51
N ALA A 145 15.62 4.93 3.67
CA ALA A 145 16.60 4.94 4.76
C ALA A 145 17.90 4.23 4.36
N CYS A 146 17.80 3.07 3.71
CA CYS A 146 18.98 2.32 3.24
C CYS A 146 19.71 3.03 2.10
N GLU A 147 18.98 3.58 1.12
CA GLU A 147 19.54 4.32 -0.01
C GLU A 147 20.32 5.57 0.43
N ALA A 148 19.89 6.23 1.49
CA ALA A 148 20.58 7.39 2.05
C ALA A 148 21.80 7.02 2.90
N SER A 149 21.63 6.07 3.83
CA SER A 149 22.63 5.78 4.85
C SER A 149 23.75 4.85 4.37
N MET A 150 23.44 3.77 3.64
CA MET A 150 24.46 2.78 3.26
C MET A 150 25.57 3.35 2.39
N PRO A 151 25.30 4.13 1.31
CA PRO A 151 26.36 4.74 0.53
C PRO A 151 27.20 5.74 1.32
N SER A 152 26.57 6.50 2.23
CA SER A 152 27.28 7.46 3.08
C SER A 152 28.25 6.77 4.02
N ILE A 153 27.79 5.76 4.75
CA ILE A 153 28.60 4.95 5.65
C ILE A 153 29.75 4.26 4.89
N THR A 154 29.44 3.67 3.73
CA THR A 154 30.46 2.99 2.91
C THR A 154 31.55 3.95 2.44
N ARG A 155 31.20 5.20 2.06
CA ARG A 155 32.18 6.22 1.70
C ARG A 155 33.08 6.57 2.89
N SER A 156 32.54 6.73 4.09
CA SER A 156 33.33 7.05 5.27
C SER A 156 34.35 5.96 5.63
N PHE A 157 34.03 4.69 5.42
CA PHE A 157 34.98 3.59 5.57
C PHE A 157 36.11 3.59 4.52
N LYS A 158 35.88 4.18 3.35
CA LYS A 158 36.86 4.27 2.25
C LYS A 158 37.64 5.56 2.28
N ASP A 159 37.27 6.53 3.09
CA ASP A 159 37.97 7.80 3.17
C ASP A 159 39.19 7.67 4.12
N PRO A 160 40.44 7.75 3.56
CA PRO A 160 41.66 7.65 4.37
C PRO A 160 41.87 8.86 5.33
N ASN A 161 41.12 9.94 5.11
CA ASN A 161 41.19 11.16 5.93
C ASN A 161 40.00 11.28 6.90
N TYR A 162 39.22 10.23 7.06
CA TYR A 162 38.09 10.25 7.99
C TYR A 162 38.56 10.44 9.42
N THR A 163 38.25 11.60 9.99
CA THR A 163 38.56 11.92 11.38
C THR A 163 37.31 11.78 12.23
N VAL A 164 37.41 11.05 13.33
CA VAL A 164 36.36 10.97 14.33
C VAL A 164 36.26 12.33 15.01
N THR A 165 35.25 13.11 14.67
CA THR A 165 34.87 14.29 15.48
C THR A 165 34.18 13.78 16.73
N SER A 166 34.84 13.95 17.88
CA SER A 166 34.30 13.66 19.23
C SER A 166 33.09 14.50 19.53
#